data_c6649016c9da4103194f7a7fe7c8c977
#
_entry.id   c6649016c9da4103194f7a7fe7c8c977
#
_cell.length_a   1.000
_cell.length_b   1.000
_cell.length_c   1.000
_cell.angle_alpha   90.00
_cell.angle_beta   90.00
_cell.angle_gamma   90.00
#
_symmetry.space_group_name_H-M   'P 1'
#
loop_
_entity.id
_entity.type
_entity.pdbx_description
1 polymer ?
#
loop_
_entity_poly.entity_id
_entity_poly.type
_entity_poly.pdbx_seq_one_letter_code
_entity_poly.pdbx_strand_id
1 'polypeptide(L)'
;HIGAVGAKLLYPDNTVQHAGIILGIGGIAQHCFIDNPRDDVGFYGRLSVPFNYSAVTAACLMVSKEKYLEVNGLEEDLQVAFNDVDFNLKLLKQGYYNICLNHVELYHHESKSRGDDTVDTSSAKYRRFVQEHDYIKDKWGYMLYTDRFYNPNLSLKKAFVLDKE
;
A
#
# COMPACT_ATOMS: atom_id res chain seq x y z
N HIS A 1 5.62 9.25 -17.30
CA HIS A 1 6.15 8.13 -16.52
C HIS A 1 5.43 7.89 -15.17
N ILE A 2 4.49 8.79 -14.72
CA ILE A 2 3.73 8.62 -13.48
C ILE A 2 2.61 7.61 -13.71
N GLY A 3 2.53 6.59 -12.87
CA GLY A 3 1.46 5.60 -12.81
C GLY A 3 0.31 6.09 -11.93
N ALA A 4 0.15 5.48 -10.75
CA ALA A 4 -0.83 5.90 -9.77
C ALA A 4 -0.32 7.07 -8.91
N VAL A 5 -1.24 7.95 -8.52
CA VAL A 5 -1.01 9.05 -7.58
C VAL A 5 -1.96 8.87 -6.40
N GLY A 6 -1.40 8.75 -5.20
CA GLY A 6 -2.14 8.69 -3.93
C GLY A 6 -1.97 9.95 -3.10
N ALA A 7 -2.77 10.10 -2.06
CA ALA A 7 -2.68 11.17 -1.05
C ALA A 7 -2.31 10.59 0.31
N LYS A 8 -1.82 11.41 1.23
CA LYS A 8 -1.72 11.05 2.64
C LYS A 8 -3.12 10.93 3.25
N LEU A 9 -3.43 9.80 3.85
CA LEU A 9 -4.70 9.60 4.53
C LEU A 9 -4.51 9.64 6.04
N LEU A 10 -5.47 10.24 6.70
CA LEU A 10 -5.50 10.40 8.15
C LEU A 10 -6.68 9.65 8.76
N TYR A 11 -6.46 9.08 9.93
CA TYR A 11 -7.54 8.64 10.80
C TYR A 11 -8.28 9.85 11.41
N PRO A 12 -9.51 9.66 11.94
CA PRO A 12 -10.27 10.74 12.57
C PRO A 12 -9.58 11.41 13.77
N ASP A 13 -8.61 10.75 14.38
CA ASP A 13 -7.82 11.25 15.51
C ASP A 13 -6.58 12.05 15.11
N ASN A 14 -6.43 12.36 13.81
CA ASN A 14 -5.28 13.05 13.23
C ASN A 14 -3.97 12.26 13.23
N THR A 15 -4.01 10.95 13.34
CA THR A 15 -2.84 10.12 13.05
C THR A 15 -2.81 9.67 11.58
N VAL A 16 -1.63 9.35 11.07
CA VAL A 16 -1.44 8.88 9.70
C VAL A 16 -2.02 7.48 9.55
N GLN A 17 -2.88 7.28 8.56
CA GLN A 17 -3.36 5.97 8.16
C GLN A 17 -2.56 5.42 6.96
N HIS A 18 -2.24 6.29 6.00
CA HIS A 18 -1.54 5.94 4.77
C HIS A 18 -0.66 7.09 4.30
N ALA A 19 0.57 6.77 3.95
CA ALA A 19 1.50 7.68 3.29
C ALA A 19 2.43 6.92 2.33
N GLY A 20 1.89 5.92 1.66
CA GLY A 20 2.57 4.99 0.78
C GLY A 20 2.55 3.56 1.31
N ILE A 21 2.87 2.60 0.44
CA ILE A 21 2.91 1.17 0.75
C ILE A 21 4.30 0.64 0.42
N ILE A 22 4.86 -0.13 1.37
CA ILE A 22 6.12 -0.86 1.22
C ILE A 22 5.79 -2.34 1.03
N LEU A 23 6.41 -2.97 0.03
CA LEU A 23 6.27 -4.40 -0.23
C LEU A 23 7.07 -5.24 0.78
N GLY A 24 6.63 -6.47 1.00
CA GLY A 24 7.28 -7.46 1.86
C GLY A 24 6.98 -7.32 3.34
N ILE A 25 6.60 -6.16 3.84
CA ILE A 25 6.22 -5.98 5.23
C ILE A 25 4.90 -6.74 5.49
N GLY A 26 4.87 -7.52 6.56
CA GLY A 26 3.72 -8.38 6.87
C GLY A 26 3.51 -9.54 5.89
N GLY A 27 4.51 -9.84 5.04
CA GLY A 27 4.50 -10.92 4.07
C GLY A 27 4.04 -10.54 2.66
N ILE A 28 3.26 -9.49 2.49
CA ILE A 28 2.82 -8.95 1.20
C ILE A 28 3.17 -7.48 1.06
N ALA A 29 2.51 -6.62 1.83
CA ALA A 29 2.69 -5.19 1.77
C ALA A 29 2.00 -4.52 2.97
N GLN A 30 2.51 -3.39 3.41
CA GLN A 30 1.92 -2.63 4.50
C GLN A 30 2.01 -1.13 4.24
N HIS A 31 1.01 -0.39 4.71
CA HIS A 31 1.07 1.06 4.78
C HIS A 31 2.21 1.49 5.69
N CYS A 32 2.97 2.50 5.27
CA CYS A 32 4.01 3.07 6.10
C CYS A 32 3.49 4.26 6.94
N PHE A 33 4.17 4.49 8.06
CA PHE A 33 3.89 5.58 9.00
C PHE A 33 2.53 5.52 9.70
N ILE A 34 1.88 4.34 9.74
CA ILE A 34 0.62 4.16 10.49
C ILE A 34 0.81 4.66 11.94
N ASP A 35 -0.21 5.36 12.46
CA ASP A 35 -0.27 5.95 13.81
C ASP A 35 0.76 7.06 14.10
N ASN A 36 1.59 7.47 13.11
CA ASN A 36 2.42 8.66 13.28
C ASN A 36 1.53 9.91 13.42
N PRO A 37 1.94 10.92 14.22
CA PRO A 37 1.25 12.20 14.25
C PRO A 37 1.16 12.84 12.85
N ARG A 38 0.07 13.58 12.58
CA ARG A 38 -0.18 14.24 11.28
C ARG A 38 0.98 15.11 10.80
N ASP A 39 1.60 15.84 11.73
CA ASP A 39 2.68 16.80 11.51
C ASP A 39 4.09 16.20 11.64
N ASP A 40 4.20 14.89 11.83
CA ASP A 40 5.48 14.18 11.77
C ASP A 40 6.09 14.32 10.37
N VAL A 41 7.39 14.56 10.32
CA VAL A 41 8.15 14.64 9.07
C VAL A 41 8.50 13.25 8.50
N GLY A 42 8.38 12.21 9.31
CA GLY A 42 8.70 10.83 8.94
C GLY A 42 10.19 10.58 8.70
N PHE A 43 10.51 9.38 8.26
CA PHE A 43 11.87 8.96 7.97
C PHE A 43 12.49 9.83 6.85
N TYR A 44 13.49 10.63 7.20
CA TYR A 44 14.16 11.58 6.28
C TYR A 44 13.22 12.52 5.52
N GLY A 45 12.16 13.00 6.18
CA GLY A 45 11.22 13.97 5.61
C GLY A 45 10.20 13.38 4.63
N ARG A 46 10.04 12.05 4.57
CA ARG A 46 9.14 11.38 3.62
C ARG A 46 7.67 11.75 3.77
N LEU A 47 7.24 12.17 4.97
CA LEU A 47 5.88 12.65 5.21
C LEU A 47 5.65 14.11 4.78
N SER A 48 6.72 14.85 4.44
CA SER A 48 6.64 16.26 4.08
C SER A 48 6.70 16.54 2.58
N VAL A 49 7.11 15.55 1.77
CA VAL A 49 7.32 15.72 0.32
C VAL A 49 6.65 14.60 -0.47
N PRO A 50 6.33 14.83 -1.76
CA PRO A 50 5.96 13.75 -2.66
C PRO A 50 7.06 12.69 -2.72
N PHE A 51 6.68 11.42 -2.62
CA PHE A 51 7.66 10.33 -2.65
C PHE A 51 7.17 9.15 -3.48
N ASN A 52 8.11 8.48 -4.18
CA ASN A 52 7.78 7.27 -4.92
C ASN A 52 7.66 6.08 -3.96
N TYR A 53 6.60 5.30 -4.15
CA TYR A 53 6.35 4.05 -3.44
C TYR A 53 6.00 2.94 -4.42
N SER A 54 6.15 1.70 -4.01
CA SER A 54 5.74 0.57 -4.82
C SER A 54 4.23 0.51 -5.01
N ALA A 55 3.47 0.96 -4.01
CA ALA A 55 2.02 1.10 -4.15
C ALA A 55 1.47 2.27 -3.33
N VAL A 56 0.26 2.70 -3.70
CA VAL A 56 -0.60 3.62 -2.95
C VAL A 56 -1.99 3.01 -2.85
N THR A 57 -2.71 3.30 -1.75
CA THR A 57 -4.02 2.69 -1.50
C THR A 57 -5.10 3.18 -2.44
N ALA A 58 -6.00 2.29 -2.85
CA ALA A 58 -7.19 2.64 -3.64
C ALA A 58 -8.25 3.43 -2.87
N ALA A 59 -8.11 3.60 -1.55
CA ALA A 59 -8.97 4.51 -0.78
C ALA A 59 -8.90 5.97 -1.29
N CYS A 60 -7.74 6.38 -1.86
CA CYS A 60 -7.60 7.61 -2.63
C CYS A 60 -6.49 7.42 -3.67
N LEU A 61 -6.86 7.05 -4.88
CA LEU A 61 -5.93 6.79 -5.98
C LEU A 61 -6.43 7.46 -7.25
N MET A 62 -5.55 8.16 -7.92
CA MET A 62 -5.78 8.73 -9.24
C MET A 62 -4.82 8.14 -10.26
N VAL A 63 -5.33 7.79 -11.43
CA VAL A 63 -4.56 7.27 -12.57
C VAL A 63 -5.24 7.73 -13.88
N SER A 64 -4.49 7.88 -14.96
CA SER A 64 -5.12 8.15 -16.26
C SER A 64 -5.89 6.94 -16.76
N LYS A 65 -7.04 7.17 -17.44
CA LYS A 65 -7.86 6.11 -18.00
C LYS A 65 -7.07 5.20 -18.94
N GLU A 66 -6.17 5.78 -19.73
CA GLU A 66 -5.32 5.03 -20.66
C GLU A 66 -4.47 4.00 -19.94
N LYS A 67 -3.75 4.40 -18.87
CA LYS A 67 -2.90 3.51 -18.09
C LYS A 67 -3.70 2.47 -17.32
N TYR A 68 -4.89 2.87 -16.81
CA TYR A 68 -5.80 1.92 -16.19
C TYR A 68 -6.20 0.79 -17.15
N LEU A 69 -6.56 1.14 -18.39
CA LEU A 69 -6.94 0.18 -19.39
C LEU A 69 -5.74 -0.64 -19.91
N GLU A 70 -4.57 -0.03 -20.04
CA GLU A 70 -3.33 -0.69 -20.47
C GLU A 70 -2.95 -1.86 -19.55
N VAL A 71 -3.19 -1.73 -18.24
CA VAL A 71 -2.89 -2.77 -17.26
C VAL A 71 -4.10 -3.65 -16.92
N ASN A 72 -5.19 -3.57 -17.70
CA ASN A 72 -6.45 -4.30 -17.49
C ASN A 72 -7.11 -4.00 -16.13
N GLY A 73 -6.95 -2.79 -15.59
CA GLY A 73 -7.62 -2.33 -14.39
C GLY A 73 -7.31 -3.13 -13.13
N LEU A 74 -8.27 -3.13 -12.20
CA LEU A 74 -8.24 -3.90 -10.95
C LEU A 74 -8.47 -5.39 -11.24
N GLU A 75 -7.98 -6.25 -10.35
CA GLU A 75 -8.14 -7.70 -10.44
C GLU A 75 -9.45 -8.14 -9.81
N GLU A 76 -10.32 -8.79 -10.59
CA GLU A 76 -11.65 -9.21 -10.13
C GLU A 76 -11.60 -10.34 -9.10
N ASP A 77 -10.54 -11.15 -9.10
CA ASP A 77 -10.32 -12.21 -8.11
C ASP A 77 -9.90 -11.67 -6.73
N LEU A 78 -9.48 -10.38 -6.66
CA LEU A 78 -9.14 -9.67 -5.44
C LEU A 78 -10.30 -8.76 -5.02
N GLN A 79 -11.30 -9.32 -4.35
CA GLN A 79 -12.53 -8.58 -4.03
C GLN A 79 -12.34 -7.49 -2.97
N VAL A 80 -11.37 -7.67 -2.06
CA VAL A 80 -11.21 -6.81 -0.90
C VAL A 80 -9.76 -6.46 -0.61
N ALA A 81 -8.90 -7.44 -0.33
CA ALA A 81 -7.52 -7.18 0.05
C ALA A 81 -6.60 -7.14 -1.18
N PHE A 82 -5.57 -6.32 -1.11
CA PHE A 82 -4.44 -6.29 -2.05
C PHE A 82 -4.77 -5.92 -3.50
N ASN A 83 -6.00 -5.56 -3.86
CA ASN A 83 -6.34 -5.18 -5.23
C ASN A 83 -5.62 -3.90 -5.66
N ASP A 84 -5.38 -2.98 -4.74
CA ASP A 84 -4.56 -1.79 -4.95
C ASP A 84 -3.07 -2.14 -5.10
N VAL A 85 -2.55 -3.06 -4.30
CA VAL A 85 -1.18 -3.56 -4.44
C VAL A 85 -0.98 -4.18 -5.82
N ASP A 86 -1.87 -5.11 -6.24
CA ASP A 86 -1.84 -5.72 -7.56
C ASP A 86 -1.84 -4.69 -8.69
N PHE A 87 -2.77 -3.74 -8.63
CA PHE A 87 -2.90 -2.69 -9.63
C PHE A 87 -1.63 -1.83 -9.74
N ASN A 88 -1.08 -1.41 -8.61
CA ASN A 88 0.15 -0.62 -8.57
C ASN A 88 1.35 -1.42 -9.11
N LEU A 89 1.44 -2.73 -8.82
CA LEU A 89 2.50 -3.61 -9.35
C LEU A 89 2.38 -3.82 -10.87
N LYS A 90 1.15 -3.91 -11.41
CA LYS A 90 0.92 -3.91 -12.86
C LYS A 90 1.48 -2.65 -13.51
N LEU A 91 1.25 -1.47 -12.92
CA LEU A 91 1.80 -0.20 -13.40
C LEU A 91 3.32 -0.17 -13.33
N LEU A 92 3.92 -0.63 -12.23
CA LEU A 92 5.39 -0.71 -12.09
C LEU A 92 6.00 -1.65 -13.15
N LYS A 93 5.33 -2.75 -13.46
CA LYS A 93 5.78 -3.72 -14.49
C LYS A 93 5.80 -3.10 -15.89
N GLN A 94 4.91 -2.14 -16.17
CA GLN A 94 4.91 -1.36 -17.41
C GLN A 94 5.93 -0.20 -17.40
N GLY A 95 6.72 -0.04 -16.33
CA GLY A 95 7.74 0.99 -16.23
C GLY A 95 7.24 2.33 -15.70
N TYR A 96 6.01 2.41 -15.21
CA TYR A 96 5.50 3.60 -14.53
C TYR A 96 6.00 3.68 -13.07
N TYR A 97 5.88 4.87 -12.48
CA TYR A 97 6.22 5.15 -11.08
C TYR A 97 4.98 5.57 -10.32
N ASN A 98 4.69 4.92 -9.20
CA ASN A 98 3.62 5.34 -8.31
C ASN A 98 4.17 6.36 -7.31
N ILE A 99 3.33 7.35 -6.96
CA ILE A 99 3.74 8.46 -6.10
C ILE A 99 2.67 8.74 -5.04
N CYS A 100 3.09 8.97 -3.81
CA CYS A 100 2.24 9.51 -2.75
C CYS A 100 2.52 11.00 -2.57
N LEU A 101 1.47 11.84 -2.66
CA LEU A 101 1.53 13.27 -2.44
C LEU A 101 1.26 13.56 -0.97
N ASN A 102 2.30 13.48 -0.12
CA ASN A 102 2.15 13.57 1.33
C ASN A 102 1.76 14.97 1.85
N HIS A 103 1.78 15.99 0.99
CA HIS A 103 1.24 17.32 1.29
C HIS A 103 -0.26 17.46 0.98
N VAL A 104 -0.86 16.46 0.33
CA VAL A 104 -2.31 16.38 0.10
C VAL A 104 -2.88 15.44 1.15
N GLU A 105 -3.71 15.95 2.03
CA GLU A 105 -4.23 15.22 3.18
C GLU A 105 -5.74 15.07 3.11
N LEU A 106 -6.23 13.86 3.36
CA LEU A 106 -7.65 13.54 3.42
C LEU A 106 -7.93 12.63 4.62
N TYR A 107 -9.13 12.74 5.21
CA TYR A 107 -9.57 11.80 6.24
C TYR A 107 -10.20 10.56 5.62
N HIS A 108 -9.78 9.39 6.07
CA HIS A 108 -10.36 8.12 5.67
C HIS A 108 -10.90 7.38 6.90
N HIS A 109 -12.22 7.25 6.98
CA HIS A 109 -12.94 6.59 8.06
C HIS A 109 -12.97 5.07 7.84
N GLU A 110 -11.80 4.43 7.93
CA GLU A 110 -11.64 2.99 7.69
C GLU A 110 -12.47 2.14 8.64
N SER A 111 -12.87 0.96 8.14
CA SER A 111 -13.53 -0.10 8.91
C SER A 111 -14.87 0.24 9.57
N LYS A 112 -15.41 1.45 9.41
CA LYS A 112 -16.71 1.82 9.99
C LYS A 112 -17.87 0.96 9.50
N SER A 113 -17.78 0.45 8.27
CA SER A 113 -18.86 -0.33 7.62
C SER A 113 -18.56 -1.83 7.55
N ARG A 114 -17.29 -2.26 7.60
CA ARG A 114 -16.92 -3.64 7.28
C ARG A 114 -16.28 -4.41 8.45
N GLY A 115 -15.54 -3.73 9.34
CA GLY A 115 -14.72 -4.36 10.38
C GLY A 115 -13.42 -4.96 9.80
N ASP A 116 -12.62 -5.59 10.66
CA ASP A 116 -11.35 -6.22 10.31
C ASP A 116 -11.56 -7.69 9.94
N ASP A 117 -11.11 -8.07 8.74
CA ASP A 117 -11.28 -9.42 8.17
C ASP A 117 -10.37 -10.47 8.86
N THR A 118 -9.39 -10.05 9.68
CA THR A 118 -8.40 -10.94 10.30
C THR A 118 -8.73 -11.36 11.73
N VAL A 119 -9.72 -10.72 12.37
CA VAL A 119 -10.05 -10.94 13.79
C VAL A 119 -10.67 -12.32 14.05
N ASP A 120 -11.59 -12.77 13.19
CA ASP A 120 -12.23 -14.07 13.32
C ASP A 120 -11.73 -15.05 12.25
N THR A 121 -10.77 -15.89 12.64
CA THR A 121 -10.13 -16.89 11.77
C THR A 121 -11.08 -17.99 11.27
N SER A 122 -12.25 -18.16 11.89
CA SER A 122 -13.27 -19.11 11.45
C SER A 122 -14.22 -18.55 10.39
N SER A 123 -14.19 -17.23 10.19
CA SER A 123 -15.12 -16.51 9.32
C SER A 123 -14.90 -16.76 7.82
N ALA A 124 -15.94 -16.54 7.02
CA ALA A 124 -15.83 -16.51 5.57
C ALA A 124 -14.91 -15.35 5.09
N LYS A 125 -14.88 -14.25 5.84
CA LYS A 125 -14.03 -13.10 5.56
C LYS A 125 -12.54 -13.46 5.68
N TYR A 126 -12.18 -14.17 6.75
CA TYR A 126 -10.80 -14.63 6.94
C TYR A 126 -10.38 -15.62 5.85
N ARG A 127 -11.23 -16.58 5.49
CA ARG A 127 -10.92 -17.52 4.40
C ARG A 127 -10.69 -16.81 3.08
N ARG A 128 -11.52 -15.81 2.74
CA ARG A 128 -11.31 -14.97 1.55
C ARG A 128 -9.97 -14.23 1.65
N PHE A 129 -9.67 -13.58 2.78
CA PHE A 129 -8.40 -12.87 2.99
C PHE A 129 -7.18 -13.78 2.75
N VAL A 130 -7.23 -15.04 3.25
CA VAL A 130 -6.15 -16.02 3.01
C VAL A 130 -6.04 -16.35 1.52
N GLN A 131 -7.15 -16.57 0.83
CA GLN A 131 -7.14 -16.84 -0.62
C GLN A 131 -6.56 -15.66 -1.41
N GLU A 132 -6.95 -14.43 -1.11
CA GLU A 132 -6.43 -13.23 -1.74
C GLU A 132 -4.93 -13.03 -1.44
N HIS A 133 -4.49 -13.33 -0.20
CA HIS A 133 -3.10 -13.32 0.21
C HIS A 133 -2.25 -14.32 -0.60
N ASP A 134 -2.72 -15.56 -0.73
CA ASP A 134 -2.00 -16.60 -1.47
C ASP A 134 -1.98 -16.27 -2.97
N TYR A 135 -3.08 -15.75 -3.54
CA TYR A 135 -3.14 -15.29 -4.92
C TYR A 135 -2.08 -14.22 -5.22
N ILE A 136 -1.95 -13.20 -4.36
CA ILE A 136 -0.93 -12.14 -4.53
C ILE A 136 0.47 -12.69 -4.44
N LYS A 137 0.71 -13.60 -3.50
CA LYS A 137 2.00 -14.27 -3.32
C LYS A 137 2.42 -15.07 -4.56
N ASP A 138 1.49 -15.85 -5.11
CA ASP A 138 1.74 -16.65 -6.29
C ASP A 138 1.98 -15.80 -7.54
N LYS A 139 1.20 -14.71 -7.69
CA LYS A 139 1.27 -13.82 -8.86
C LYS A 139 2.53 -12.96 -8.87
N TRP A 140 2.93 -12.41 -7.73
CA TRP A 140 3.99 -11.42 -7.65
C TRP A 140 5.29 -11.90 -6.99
N GLY A 141 5.25 -13.00 -6.21
CA GLY A 141 6.40 -13.73 -5.65
C GLY A 141 7.61 -12.85 -5.34
N TYR A 142 8.61 -12.90 -6.22
CA TYR A 142 9.86 -12.17 -6.07
C TYR A 142 9.69 -10.65 -5.89
N MET A 143 8.74 -10.00 -6.58
CA MET A 143 8.56 -8.54 -6.48
C MET A 143 8.16 -8.10 -5.07
N LEU A 144 7.48 -8.94 -4.31
CA LEU A 144 7.06 -8.63 -2.95
C LEU A 144 8.25 -8.48 -1.99
N TYR A 145 9.38 -9.08 -2.30
CA TYR A 145 10.58 -9.07 -1.46
C TYR A 145 11.68 -8.14 -1.97
N THR A 146 11.43 -7.43 -3.08
CA THR A 146 12.40 -6.54 -3.73
C THR A 146 11.79 -5.18 -4.01
N ASP A 147 11.34 -4.50 -2.96
CA ASP A 147 10.78 -3.15 -3.09
C ASP A 147 11.86 -2.17 -3.58
N ARG A 148 11.71 -1.66 -4.81
CA ARG A 148 12.68 -0.78 -5.45
C ARG A 148 12.79 0.62 -4.81
N PHE A 149 11.83 1.00 -3.96
CA PHE A 149 11.77 2.30 -3.28
C PHE A 149 12.05 2.18 -1.78
N TYR A 150 12.40 0.98 -1.32
CA TYR A 150 12.74 0.70 0.06
C TYR A 150 14.17 0.15 0.15
N ASN A 151 14.96 0.67 1.09
CA ASN A 151 16.36 0.26 1.24
C ASN A 151 16.42 -1.18 1.76
N PRO A 152 17.17 -2.09 1.08
CA PRO A 152 17.25 -3.49 1.46
C PRO A 152 17.92 -3.75 2.82
N ASN A 153 18.62 -2.76 3.40
CA ASN A 153 19.18 -2.85 4.74
C ASN A 153 18.16 -2.49 5.84
N LEU A 154 16.95 -2.11 5.49
CA LEU A 154 15.89 -1.84 6.43
C LEU A 154 15.01 -3.08 6.61
N SER A 155 14.50 -3.24 7.83
CA SER A 155 13.70 -4.40 8.22
C SER A 155 12.36 -4.47 7.49
N LEU A 156 11.96 -5.70 7.11
CA LEU A 156 10.61 -6.01 6.66
C LEU A 156 9.68 -6.41 7.83
N LYS A 157 10.18 -6.43 9.07
CA LYS A 157 9.35 -6.64 10.29
C LYS A 157 8.76 -5.32 10.79
N LYS A 158 9.49 -4.23 10.60
CA LYS A 158 9.04 -2.88 10.97
C LYS A 158 9.63 -1.86 10.00
N ALA A 159 8.79 -1.04 9.42
CA ALA A 159 9.19 -0.03 8.44
C ALA A 159 10.23 0.95 9.02
N PHE A 160 11.22 1.30 8.19
CA PHE A 160 12.26 2.30 8.46
C PHE A 160 13.14 2.05 9.69
N VAL A 161 13.27 0.82 10.11
CA VAL A 161 14.21 0.38 11.16
C VAL A 161 15.28 -0.48 10.51
N LEU A 162 16.53 -0.36 10.95
CA LEU A 162 17.60 -1.26 10.50
C LEU A 162 17.25 -2.71 10.86
N ASP A 163 17.47 -3.61 9.94
CA ASP A 163 17.41 -5.05 10.23
C ASP A 163 18.63 -5.35 11.12
N LYS A 164 18.38 -5.63 12.38
CA LYS A 164 19.41 -6.14 13.27
C LYS A 164 19.44 -7.65 13.08
N GLU A 165 20.57 -8.16 12.57
CA GLU A 165 20.87 -9.58 12.53
C GLU A 165 20.55 -10.29 13.86
#